data_9d4a1615bba03b2577934b75790cb9c4
#
_entry.id   9d4a1615bba03b2577934b75790cb9c4
#
_cell.length_a   1.000
_cell.length_b   1.000
_cell.length_c   1.000
_cell.angle_alpha   90.00
_cell.angle_beta   90.00
_cell.angle_gamma   90.00
#
_symmetry.space_group_name_H-M   'P 1'
#
loop_
_entity.id
_entity.type
_entity.pdbx_description
1 polymer ?
#
loop_
_entity_poly.entity_id
_entity_poly.type
_entity_poly.pdbx_seq_one_letter_code
_entity_poly.pdbx_strand_id
1 'polypeptide(L)'
;MQRPHDLNESQWQAVCHEGSHLLITAGPGTGKTHTLTRRIAHLIPSLKSNESILAITFTNKAARQMQDRLMALGVRQSQLFVGTFHAFCLKLLRDYFEHTALPKDFKVATPEDITGFDKATLERISHLKSSQLAIAPDEEYKAYQRYLRQNSWIDFDDILREALLLLEDESILSELQHRYRYIFVDEYQDSNIVQNVFLKKLAREGVLLTAIGDANQSIYGFRGSKVELFHRFKEDFAPAQILTLQENYRSAPSLLTAAVQVMGGVQLLAKLQIEGKLVIHQAVTDRAEADYVAHQIEKLIGGLDMNTSRRAVRSLGDIVILYRINAQRYVLGQALDHLGIPYQIAQKSQRREIYSDEDALGQNEEELEYSVEKVSLMTLHAAKGLEFPVVFITGCEKHLLPLDVVGMKGEPQEERRLFYVGMTRAKEQLYLTHAKRRQLFGRTLIQEPSLYMADIAEELKAYEISKRNAPKKDPDALQMKLF
;
A
#
# COMPACT_ATOMS: atom_id res chain seq x y z
N MET A 1 -13.99 8.48 31.39
CA MET A 1 -13.06 7.31 31.32
C MET A 1 -11.63 7.79 31.39
N GLN A 2 -10.72 7.05 32.07
CA GLN A 2 -9.30 7.36 32.02
C GLN A 2 -8.72 6.88 30.67
N ARG A 3 -7.76 7.66 30.15
CA ARG A 3 -7.05 7.29 28.91
C ARG A 3 -6.25 6.00 29.11
N PRO A 4 -6.41 4.99 28.22
CA PRO A 4 -5.55 3.81 28.24
C PRO A 4 -4.07 4.16 28.05
N HIS A 5 -3.17 3.40 28.67
CA HIS A 5 -1.72 3.66 28.63
C HIS A 5 -1.09 3.51 27.24
N ASP A 6 -1.74 2.77 26.35
CA ASP A 6 -1.30 2.50 24.98
C ASP A 6 -1.79 3.53 23.95
N LEU A 7 -2.46 4.59 24.38
CA LEU A 7 -2.90 5.70 23.54
C LEU A 7 -2.24 7.00 23.95
N ASN A 8 -1.75 7.77 22.99
CA ASN A 8 -1.37 9.16 23.21
C ASN A 8 -2.59 10.09 23.25
N GLU A 9 -2.36 11.37 23.53
CA GLU A 9 -3.44 12.36 23.68
C GLU A 9 -4.27 12.51 22.39
N SER A 10 -3.62 12.65 21.22
CA SER A 10 -4.31 12.82 19.94
C SER A 10 -5.11 11.57 19.55
N GLN A 11 -4.55 10.38 19.81
CA GLN A 11 -5.25 9.12 19.58
C GLN A 11 -6.45 8.99 20.51
N TRP A 12 -6.30 9.38 21.79
CA TRP A 12 -7.40 9.36 22.76
C TRP A 12 -8.52 10.34 22.39
N GLN A 13 -8.17 11.55 21.95
CA GLN A 13 -9.16 12.50 21.41
C GLN A 13 -9.92 11.92 20.23
N ALA A 14 -9.24 11.21 19.31
CA ALA A 14 -9.88 10.54 18.20
C ALA A 14 -10.79 9.40 18.65
N VAL A 15 -10.39 8.62 19.67
CA VAL A 15 -11.20 7.53 20.23
C VAL A 15 -12.49 8.05 20.87
N CYS A 16 -12.42 9.15 21.62
CA CYS A 16 -13.55 9.73 22.36
C CYS A 16 -14.40 10.71 21.55
N HIS A 17 -14.05 11.00 20.28
CA HIS A 17 -14.80 11.94 19.47
C HIS A 17 -16.25 11.51 19.26
N GLU A 18 -17.19 12.42 19.46
CA GLU A 18 -18.64 12.19 19.32
C GLU A 18 -19.31 13.33 18.52
N GLY A 19 -20.52 13.08 18.06
CA GLY A 19 -21.44 14.10 17.56
C GLY A 19 -21.25 14.58 16.14
N SER A 20 -20.13 14.22 15.44
CA SER A 20 -19.92 14.59 14.04
C SER A 20 -19.11 13.52 13.30
N HIS A 21 -19.07 13.62 11.96
CA HIS A 21 -18.12 12.83 11.18
C HIS A 21 -16.69 13.18 11.56
N LEU A 22 -15.75 12.23 11.40
CA LEU A 22 -14.37 12.41 11.79
C LEU A 22 -13.44 11.97 10.68
N LEU A 23 -12.52 12.84 10.26
CA LEU A 23 -11.34 12.48 9.49
C LEU A 23 -10.12 12.50 10.41
N ILE A 24 -9.41 11.37 10.48
CA ILE A 24 -8.14 11.27 11.18
C ILE A 24 -7.03 11.29 10.13
N THR A 25 -6.29 12.41 10.05
CA THR A 25 -5.09 12.50 9.23
C THR A 25 -3.91 11.92 10.00
N ALA A 26 -3.27 10.92 9.44
CA ALA A 26 -2.32 10.11 10.21
C ALA A 26 -1.18 9.62 9.32
N GLY A 27 0.00 10.18 9.49
CA GLY A 27 1.21 9.78 8.75
C GLY A 27 1.61 8.30 8.98
N PRO A 28 2.68 7.84 8.33
CA PRO A 28 3.18 6.49 8.52
C PRO A 28 3.63 6.27 9.97
N GLY A 29 3.38 5.08 10.52
CA GLY A 29 3.84 4.71 11.86
C GLY A 29 3.17 5.47 13.02
N THR A 30 2.08 6.21 12.79
CA THR A 30 1.38 6.97 13.84
C THR A 30 0.29 6.16 14.55
N GLY A 31 0.14 4.88 14.24
CA GLY A 31 -0.84 4.01 14.88
C GLY A 31 -2.26 4.12 14.31
N LYS A 32 -2.42 4.37 12.98
CA LYS A 32 -3.72 4.44 12.31
C LYS A 32 -4.67 3.31 12.73
N THR A 33 -4.33 2.09 12.39
CA THR A 33 -5.18 0.92 12.66
C THR A 33 -5.39 0.68 14.15
N HIS A 34 -4.38 1.01 14.99
CA HIS A 34 -4.50 0.92 16.45
C HIS A 34 -5.57 1.90 16.96
N THR A 35 -5.51 3.17 16.55
CA THR A 35 -6.50 4.19 16.92
C THR A 35 -7.90 3.80 16.46
N LEU A 36 -8.02 3.29 15.21
CA LEU A 36 -9.30 2.90 14.64
C LEU A 36 -9.93 1.73 15.42
N THR A 37 -9.16 0.68 15.72
CA THR A 37 -9.65 -0.48 16.48
C THR A 37 -10.00 -0.12 17.92
N ARG A 38 -9.24 0.77 18.57
CA ARG A 38 -9.58 1.29 19.91
C ARG A 38 -10.87 2.11 19.91
N ARG A 39 -11.10 2.93 18.85
CA ARG A 39 -12.32 3.69 18.70
C ARG A 39 -13.54 2.77 18.47
N ILE A 40 -13.42 1.75 17.61
CA ILE A 40 -14.48 0.74 17.42
C ILE A 40 -14.81 0.06 18.75
N ALA A 41 -13.82 -0.43 19.48
CA ALA A 41 -14.01 -1.08 20.77
C ALA A 41 -14.66 -0.14 21.82
N HIS A 42 -14.35 1.15 21.79
CA HIS A 42 -14.95 2.17 22.63
C HIS A 42 -16.43 2.40 22.34
N LEU A 43 -16.84 2.35 21.07
CA LEU A 43 -18.21 2.67 20.64
C LEU A 43 -19.17 1.47 20.71
N ILE A 44 -18.68 0.23 20.60
CA ILE A 44 -19.54 -0.97 20.64
C ILE A 44 -20.48 -1.02 21.86
N PRO A 45 -20.03 -0.71 23.10
CA PRO A 45 -20.93 -0.76 24.26
C PRO A 45 -22.08 0.27 24.23
N SER A 46 -22.00 1.28 23.37
CA SER A 46 -23.05 2.31 23.21
C SER A 46 -24.13 1.95 22.20
N LEU A 47 -23.93 0.85 21.42
CA LEU A 47 -24.87 0.40 20.42
C LEU A 47 -26.14 -0.20 21.04
N LYS A 48 -27.28 0.06 20.42
CA LYS A 48 -28.51 -0.67 20.69
C LYS A 48 -28.43 -2.08 20.09
N SER A 49 -29.38 -2.95 20.51
CA SER A 49 -29.38 -4.36 20.06
C SER A 49 -29.55 -4.55 18.54
N ASN A 50 -30.16 -3.62 17.86
CA ASN A 50 -30.39 -3.60 16.41
C ASN A 50 -29.38 -2.75 15.64
N GLU A 51 -28.44 -2.08 16.33
CA GLU A 51 -27.40 -1.28 15.71
C GLU A 51 -26.11 -2.07 15.54
N SER A 52 -25.33 -1.71 14.54
CA SER A 52 -24.06 -2.33 14.18
C SER A 52 -23.03 -1.29 13.75
N ILE A 53 -21.77 -1.72 13.70
CA ILE A 53 -20.65 -0.98 13.12
C ILE A 53 -20.29 -1.61 11.78
N LEU A 54 -20.06 -0.77 10.78
CA LEU A 54 -19.47 -1.13 9.49
C LEU A 54 -18.02 -0.65 9.46
N ALA A 55 -17.05 -1.56 9.43
CA ALA A 55 -15.63 -1.25 9.31
C ALA A 55 -15.09 -1.74 7.96
N ILE A 56 -14.64 -0.79 7.15
CA ILE A 56 -14.19 -1.02 5.79
C ILE A 56 -12.69 -0.79 5.72
N THR A 57 -11.97 -1.72 5.11
CA THR A 57 -10.54 -1.64 4.81
C THR A 57 -10.31 -1.73 3.31
N PHE A 58 -9.09 -1.40 2.87
CA PHE A 58 -8.74 -1.46 1.45
C PHE A 58 -8.44 -2.90 0.98
N THR A 59 -7.90 -3.76 1.87
CA THR A 59 -7.46 -5.12 1.54
C THR A 59 -8.01 -6.16 2.51
N ASN A 60 -8.16 -7.42 2.05
CA ASN A 60 -8.59 -8.53 2.89
C ASN A 60 -7.61 -8.80 4.03
N LYS A 61 -6.30 -8.65 3.78
CA LYS A 61 -5.27 -8.76 4.81
C LYS A 61 -5.46 -7.73 5.91
N ALA A 62 -5.71 -6.45 5.56
CA ALA A 62 -5.99 -5.41 6.54
C ALA A 62 -7.27 -5.69 7.33
N ALA A 63 -8.31 -6.23 6.66
CA ALA A 63 -9.55 -6.64 7.31
C ALA A 63 -9.31 -7.76 8.35
N ARG A 64 -8.57 -8.81 7.99
CA ARG A 64 -8.19 -9.89 8.91
C ARG A 64 -7.39 -9.36 10.11
N GLN A 65 -6.37 -8.54 9.86
CA GLN A 65 -5.58 -7.91 10.93
C GLN A 65 -6.42 -7.03 11.86
N MET A 66 -7.40 -6.32 11.30
CA MET A 66 -8.34 -5.50 12.09
C MET A 66 -9.23 -6.40 12.95
N GLN A 67 -9.76 -7.50 12.39
CA GLN A 67 -10.55 -8.49 13.11
C GLN A 67 -9.78 -9.10 14.29
N ASP A 68 -8.53 -9.55 14.04
CA ASP A 68 -7.66 -10.14 15.07
C ASP A 68 -7.43 -9.16 16.23
N ARG A 69 -7.16 -7.90 15.92
CA ARG A 69 -6.96 -6.85 16.95
C ARG A 69 -8.23 -6.57 17.73
N LEU A 70 -9.39 -6.54 17.08
CA LEU A 70 -10.67 -6.34 17.74
C LEU A 70 -11.03 -7.53 18.65
N MET A 71 -10.78 -8.75 18.20
CA MET A 71 -10.93 -9.95 19.03
C MET A 71 -10.03 -9.91 20.27
N ALA A 72 -8.75 -9.50 20.10
CA ALA A 72 -7.82 -9.31 21.22
C ALA A 72 -8.29 -8.23 22.22
N LEU A 73 -9.10 -7.26 21.79
CA LEU A 73 -9.75 -6.26 22.64
C LEU A 73 -11.08 -6.75 23.27
N GLY A 74 -11.45 -8.02 23.05
CA GLY A 74 -12.70 -8.61 23.60
C GLY A 74 -13.96 -8.20 22.84
N VAL A 75 -13.82 -7.64 21.64
CA VAL A 75 -14.98 -7.24 20.80
C VAL A 75 -15.62 -8.47 20.19
N ARG A 76 -16.95 -8.63 20.42
CA ARG A 76 -17.76 -9.69 19.80
C ARG A 76 -18.23 -9.27 18.40
N GLN A 77 -18.24 -10.21 17.45
CA GLN A 77 -18.57 -9.91 16.05
C GLN A 77 -20.07 -9.71 15.76
N SER A 78 -20.96 -9.94 16.72
CA SER A 78 -22.43 -9.94 16.48
C SER A 78 -22.99 -8.59 16.00
N GLN A 79 -22.33 -7.49 16.34
CA GLN A 79 -22.74 -6.13 15.96
C GLN A 79 -21.65 -5.41 15.13
N LEU A 80 -20.85 -6.17 14.38
CA LEU A 80 -19.72 -5.64 13.66
C LEU A 80 -19.55 -6.37 12.33
N PHE A 81 -19.48 -5.61 11.23
CA PHE A 81 -18.95 -6.09 9.96
C PHE A 81 -17.55 -5.51 9.76
N VAL A 82 -16.57 -6.35 9.45
CA VAL A 82 -15.22 -5.94 9.04
C VAL A 82 -14.90 -6.61 7.71
N GLY A 83 -14.60 -5.82 6.68
CA GLY A 83 -14.29 -6.34 5.37
C GLY A 83 -13.81 -5.25 4.41
N THR A 84 -13.69 -5.59 3.12
CA THR A 84 -13.41 -4.61 2.07
C THR A 84 -14.71 -3.96 1.56
N PHE A 85 -14.62 -2.85 0.81
CA PHE A 85 -15.78 -2.29 0.10
C PHE A 85 -16.48 -3.34 -0.75
N HIS A 86 -15.70 -4.10 -1.55
CA HIS A 86 -16.26 -5.12 -2.43
C HIS A 86 -16.96 -6.24 -1.65
N ALA A 87 -16.36 -6.72 -0.57
CA ALA A 87 -16.98 -7.75 0.28
C ALA A 87 -18.32 -7.28 0.86
N PHE A 88 -18.37 -6.04 1.33
CA PHE A 88 -19.61 -5.47 1.84
C PHE A 88 -20.66 -5.28 0.74
N CYS A 89 -20.28 -4.71 -0.40
CA CYS A 89 -21.19 -4.49 -1.52
C CYS A 89 -21.72 -5.81 -2.11
N LEU A 90 -20.85 -6.82 -2.28
CA LEU A 90 -21.28 -8.14 -2.73
C LEU A 90 -22.27 -8.79 -1.75
N LYS A 91 -22.02 -8.65 -0.45
CA LYS A 91 -22.98 -9.11 0.56
C LYS A 91 -24.33 -8.41 0.40
N LEU A 92 -24.36 -7.08 0.20
CA LEU A 92 -25.62 -6.34 -0.02
C LEU A 92 -26.34 -6.85 -1.27
N LEU A 93 -25.63 -7.02 -2.39
CA LEU A 93 -26.23 -7.51 -3.64
C LEU A 93 -26.86 -8.90 -3.50
N ARG A 94 -26.31 -9.75 -2.62
CA ARG A 94 -26.88 -11.07 -2.30
C ARG A 94 -28.03 -11.01 -1.33
N ASP A 95 -27.90 -10.21 -0.27
CA ASP A 95 -28.95 -10.06 0.75
C ASP A 95 -30.23 -9.44 0.14
N TYR A 96 -30.08 -8.53 -0.84
CA TYR A 96 -31.16 -7.80 -1.49
C TYR A 96 -31.28 -8.10 -2.99
N PHE A 97 -30.90 -9.32 -3.44
CA PHE A 97 -30.84 -9.62 -4.87
C PHE A 97 -32.17 -9.37 -5.61
N GLU A 98 -33.33 -9.57 -4.94
CA GLU A 98 -34.67 -9.33 -5.51
C GLU A 98 -34.93 -7.88 -5.88
N HIS A 99 -34.14 -6.94 -5.34
CA HIS A 99 -34.19 -5.51 -5.66
C HIS A 99 -33.13 -5.11 -6.71
N THR A 100 -32.42 -6.07 -7.29
CA THR A 100 -31.40 -5.84 -8.32
C THR A 100 -31.87 -6.34 -9.68
N ALA A 101 -31.24 -5.83 -10.76
CA ALA A 101 -31.42 -6.40 -12.10
C ALA A 101 -30.51 -7.62 -12.36
N LEU A 102 -29.83 -8.13 -11.33
CA LEU A 102 -28.88 -9.23 -11.46
C LEU A 102 -29.59 -10.59 -11.42
N PRO A 103 -29.10 -11.62 -12.15
CA PRO A 103 -29.57 -12.98 -11.98
C PRO A 103 -29.32 -13.49 -10.56
N LYS A 104 -30.18 -14.36 -10.04
CA LYS A 104 -30.05 -14.90 -8.67
C LYS A 104 -28.68 -15.56 -8.44
N ASP A 105 -28.17 -16.25 -9.47
CA ASP A 105 -26.91 -17.03 -9.41
C ASP A 105 -25.77 -16.31 -10.15
N PHE A 106 -25.74 -14.96 -10.09
CA PHE A 106 -24.68 -14.21 -10.74
C PHE A 106 -23.31 -14.58 -10.15
N LYS A 107 -22.28 -14.57 -10.99
CA LYS A 107 -20.89 -14.82 -10.60
C LYS A 107 -20.05 -13.58 -10.80
N VAL A 108 -19.05 -13.42 -9.98
CA VAL A 108 -18.01 -12.39 -10.15
C VAL A 108 -16.95 -12.94 -11.09
N ALA A 109 -16.83 -12.33 -12.28
CA ALA A 109 -15.83 -12.71 -13.27
C ALA A 109 -14.46 -12.10 -12.92
N THR A 110 -13.42 -12.92 -13.01
CA THR A 110 -12.04 -12.46 -12.99
C THR A 110 -11.57 -12.06 -14.39
N PRO A 111 -10.49 -11.27 -14.55
CA PRO A 111 -9.94 -10.94 -15.86
C PRO A 111 -9.58 -12.18 -16.71
N GLU A 112 -9.23 -13.29 -16.07
CA GLU A 112 -8.91 -14.57 -16.72
C GLU A 112 -10.15 -15.29 -17.29
N ASP A 113 -11.33 -15.05 -16.71
CA ASP A 113 -12.60 -15.61 -17.20
C ASP A 113 -13.10 -14.87 -18.44
N ILE A 114 -12.68 -13.61 -18.61
CA ILE A 114 -13.19 -12.73 -19.67
C ILE A 114 -12.37 -12.94 -20.95
N THR A 115 -13.00 -13.50 -21.99
CA THR A 115 -12.38 -13.76 -23.27
C THR A 115 -12.91 -12.83 -24.35
N GLY A 116 -12.08 -12.57 -25.39
CA GLY A 116 -12.49 -11.73 -26.53
C GLY A 116 -12.24 -10.22 -26.34
N PHE A 117 -11.65 -9.81 -25.21
CA PHE A 117 -11.22 -8.44 -24.95
C PHE A 117 -9.74 -8.43 -24.61
N ASP A 118 -8.99 -7.49 -25.15
CA ASP A 118 -7.58 -7.36 -24.80
C ASP A 118 -7.39 -6.67 -23.43
N LYS A 119 -6.19 -6.79 -22.88
CA LYS A 119 -5.86 -6.23 -21.56
C LYS A 119 -6.05 -4.72 -21.50
N ALA A 120 -5.73 -4.00 -22.58
CA ALA A 120 -5.84 -2.54 -22.62
C ALA A 120 -7.31 -2.10 -22.54
N THR A 121 -8.19 -2.80 -23.25
CA THR A 121 -9.64 -2.61 -23.19
C THR A 121 -10.19 -2.85 -21.79
N LEU A 122 -9.80 -3.97 -21.14
CA LEU A 122 -10.25 -4.29 -19.78
C LEU A 122 -9.78 -3.22 -18.76
N GLU A 123 -8.52 -2.81 -18.85
CA GLU A 123 -7.97 -1.74 -17.98
C GLU A 123 -8.69 -0.40 -18.21
N ARG A 124 -8.99 -0.04 -19.48
CA ARG A 124 -9.74 1.17 -19.83
C ARG A 124 -11.15 1.14 -19.25
N ILE A 125 -11.88 0.03 -19.42
CA ILE A 125 -13.26 -0.13 -18.92
C ILE A 125 -13.27 -0.07 -17.39
N SER A 126 -12.36 -0.78 -16.71
CA SER A 126 -12.23 -0.73 -15.26
C SER A 126 -11.95 0.69 -14.77
N HIS A 127 -11.04 1.42 -15.44
CA HIS A 127 -10.76 2.81 -15.10
C HIS A 127 -12.01 3.70 -15.28
N LEU A 128 -12.78 3.54 -16.34
CA LEU A 128 -14.04 4.28 -16.55
C LEU A 128 -15.05 3.98 -15.43
N LYS A 129 -15.23 2.71 -15.07
CA LYS A 129 -16.15 2.29 -14.02
C LYS A 129 -15.77 2.82 -12.64
N SER A 130 -14.49 2.86 -12.31
CA SER A 130 -14.00 3.31 -11.00
C SER A 130 -13.86 4.84 -10.88
N SER A 131 -13.63 5.55 -11.99
CA SER A 131 -13.34 7.00 -12.00
C SER A 131 -14.52 7.90 -12.35
N GLN A 132 -15.61 7.36 -12.90
CA GLN A 132 -16.77 8.12 -13.37
C GLN A 132 -18.08 7.57 -12.81
N LEU A 133 -18.95 8.42 -12.32
CA LEU A 133 -20.30 8.04 -11.89
C LEU A 133 -21.21 7.78 -13.11
N ALA A 134 -21.26 8.74 -14.03
CA ALA A 134 -21.98 8.60 -15.27
C ALA A 134 -20.99 8.27 -16.40
N ILE A 135 -21.12 7.08 -16.99
CA ILE A 135 -20.31 6.64 -18.10
C ILE A 135 -21.09 6.92 -19.40
N ALA A 136 -20.47 7.62 -20.35
CA ALA A 136 -20.97 7.67 -21.73
C ALA A 136 -20.48 6.41 -22.46
N PRO A 137 -21.32 5.36 -22.65
CA PRO A 137 -20.85 4.08 -23.12
C PRO A 137 -20.58 4.10 -24.61
N ASP A 138 -19.34 3.81 -25.02
CA ASP A 138 -18.99 3.49 -26.40
C ASP A 138 -19.41 2.05 -26.79
N GLU A 139 -19.24 1.67 -28.04
CA GLU A 139 -19.66 0.35 -28.52
C GLU A 139 -18.87 -0.79 -27.88
N GLU A 140 -17.61 -0.58 -27.54
CA GLU A 140 -16.77 -1.58 -26.89
C GLU A 140 -17.20 -1.81 -25.42
N TYR A 141 -17.52 -0.74 -24.69
CA TYR A 141 -18.10 -0.83 -23.35
C TYR A 141 -19.45 -1.56 -23.37
N LYS A 142 -20.32 -1.23 -24.35
CA LYS A 142 -21.62 -1.90 -24.53
C LYS A 142 -21.47 -3.38 -24.87
N ALA A 143 -20.50 -3.72 -25.72
CA ALA A 143 -20.18 -5.12 -26.06
C ALA A 143 -19.70 -5.90 -24.84
N TYR A 144 -18.83 -5.30 -24.05
CA TYR A 144 -18.33 -5.87 -22.81
C TYR A 144 -19.46 -6.13 -21.79
N GLN A 145 -20.33 -5.15 -21.56
CA GLN A 145 -21.48 -5.31 -20.65
C GLN A 145 -22.48 -6.35 -21.15
N ARG A 146 -22.70 -6.45 -22.46
CA ARG A 146 -23.53 -7.54 -23.04
C ARG A 146 -22.91 -8.90 -22.81
N TYR A 147 -21.59 -9.03 -22.97
CA TYR A 147 -20.85 -10.26 -22.73
C TYR A 147 -20.99 -10.72 -21.26
N LEU A 148 -20.81 -9.83 -20.30
CA LEU A 148 -21.00 -10.16 -18.89
C LEU A 148 -22.44 -10.62 -18.60
N ARG A 149 -23.44 -9.89 -19.06
CA ARG A 149 -24.87 -10.23 -18.87
C ARG A 149 -25.26 -11.58 -19.49
N GLN A 150 -24.76 -11.91 -20.70
CA GLN A 150 -25.02 -13.18 -21.35
C GLN A 150 -24.48 -14.39 -20.56
N ASN A 151 -23.41 -14.18 -19.80
CA ASN A 151 -22.82 -15.21 -18.95
C ASN A 151 -23.36 -15.19 -17.51
N SER A 152 -24.30 -14.33 -17.18
CA SER A 152 -24.75 -14.08 -15.80
C SER A 152 -23.59 -13.65 -14.89
N TRP A 153 -22.69 -12.82 -15.41
CA TRP A 153 -21.51 -12.33 -14.71
C TRP A 153 -21.60 -10.83 -14.42
N ILE A 154 -20.91 -10.42 -13.36
CA ILE A 154 -20.50 -9.05 -13.09
C ILE A 154 -19.00 -9.03 -12.88
N ASP A 155 -18.32 -7.94 -13.21
CA ASP A 155 -16.92 -7.76 -12.85
C ASP A 155 -16.76 -7.08 -11.48
N PHE A 156 -15.52 -6.88 -11.09
CA PHE A 156 -15.18 -6.28 -9.79
C PHE A 156 -15.72 -4.87 -9.62
N ASP A 157 -15.64 -4.03 -10.67
CA ASP A 157 -16.12 -2.65 -10.61
C ASP A 157 -17.65 -2.58 -10.63
N ASP A 158 -18.33 -3.54 -11.26
CA ASP A 158 -19.80 -3.64 -11.25
C ASP A 158 -20.34 -3.92 -9.85
N ILE A 159 -19.61 -4.64 -8.99
CA ILE A 159 -20.04 -4.88 -7.60
C ILE A 159 -20.36 -3.56 -6.88
N LEU A 160 -19.45 -2.58 -6.99
CA LEU A 160 -19.64 -1.27 -6.36
C LEU A 160 -20.77 -0.46 -7.02
N ARG A 161 -20.86 -0.54 -8.35
CA ARG A 161 -21.86 0.22 -9.12
C ARG A 161 -23.27 -0.31 -8.91
N GLU A 162 -23.45 -1.62 -8.95
CA GLU A 162 -24.76 -2.26 -8.69
C GLU A 162 -25.18 -2.05 -7.23
N ALA A 163 -24.26 -2.10 -6.28
CA ALA A 163 -24.55 -1.76 -4.88
C ALA A 163 -24.93 -0.27 -4.71
N LEU A 164 -24.31 0.63 -5.49
CA LEU A 164 -24.69 2.03 -5.48
C LEU A 164 -26.10 2.25 -6.07
N LEU A 165 -26.46 1.51 -7.14
CA LEU A 165 -27.81 1.51 -7.71
C LEU A 165 -28.83 0.93 -6.72
N LEU A 166 -28.48 -0.12 -5.97
CA LEU A 166 -29.33 -0.68 -4.92
C LEU A 166 -29.69 0.36 -3.85
N LEU A 167 -28.78 1.29 -3.52
CA LEU A 167 -29.02 2.39 -2.59
C LEU A 167 -29.90 3.53 -3.17
N GLU A 168 -30.42 3.41 -4.39
CA GLU A 168 -31.49 4.29 -4.89
C GLU A 168 -32.87 3.85 -4.35
N ASP A 169 -33.00 2.61 -3.86
CA ASP A 169 -34.18 2.16 -3.13
C ASP A 169 -34.15 2.73 -1.70
N GLU A 170 -35.02 3.70 -1.45
CA GLU A 170 -35.13 4.42 -0.18
C GLU A 170 -35.42 3.47 1.00
N SER A 171 -36.10 2.35 0.77
CA SER A 171 -36.44 1.39 1.82
C SER A 171 -35.18 0.64 2.30
N ILE A 172 -34.34 0.20 1.37
CA ILE A 172 -33.09 -0.46 1.66
C ILE A 172 -32.10 0.52 2.29
N LEU A 173 -31.98 1.72 1.72
CA LEU A 173 -31.12 2.75 2.26
C LEU A 173 -31.46 3.08 3.71
N SER A 174 -32.74 3.28 4.02
CA SER A 174 -33.23 3.56 5.37
C SER A 174 -32.96 2.39 6.32
N GLU A 175 -33.17 1.14 5.88
CA GLU A 175 -32.86 -0.05 6.68
C GLU A 175 -31.39 -0.10 7.05
N LEU A 176 -30.49 0.13 6.08
CA LEU A 176 -29.04 0.12 6.29
C LEU A 176 -28.59 1.26 7.21
N GLN A 177 -29.16 2.45 7.10
CA GLN A 177 -28.91 3.60 7.98
C GLN A 177 -29.39 3.35 9.43
N HIS A 178 -30.49 2.63 9.61
CA HIS A 178 -30.93 2.21 10.95
C HIS A 178 -30.05 1.11 11.52
N ARG A 179 -29.48 0.22 10.68
CA ARG A 179 -28.63 -0.89 11.10
C ARG A 179 -27.22 -0.44 11.43
N TYR A 180 -26.60 0.41 10.60
CA TYR A 180 -25.21 0.83 10.77
C TYR A 180 -25.12 2.21 11.43
N ARG A 181 -24.93 2.24 12.75
CA ARG A 181 -24.80 3.48 13.52
C ARG A 181 -23.47 4.20 13.26
N TYR A 182 -22.40 3.44 13.04
CA TYR A 182 -21.07 3.95 12.79
C TYR A 182 -20.45 3.25 11.57
N ILE A 183 -19.80 4.05 10.73
CA ILE A 183 -19.02 3.57 9.58
C ILE A 183 -17.58 3.97 9.82
N PHE A 184 -16.67 3.01 9.61
CA PHE A 184 -15.21 3.22 9.69
C PHE A 184 -14.59 2.90 8.34
N VAL A 185 -13.67 3.75 7.87
CA VAL A 185 -12.93 3.54 6.63
C VAL A 185 -11.45 3.73 6.90
N ASP A 186 -10.68 2.65 6.77
CA ASP A 186 -9.20 2.69 6.80
C ASP A 186 -8.65 3.02 5.40
N GLU A 187 -7.48 3.63 5.34
CA GLU A 187 -6.78 4.05 4.10
C GLU A 187 -7.71 4.87 3.16
N TYR A 188 -8.49 5.80 3.72
CA TYR A 188 -9.50 6.57 2.98
C TYR A 188 -8.96 7.33 1.77
N GLN A 189 -7.66 7.70 1.76
CA GLN A 189 -7.01 8.36 0.61
C GLN A 189 -6.96 7.50 -0.65
N ASP A 190 -7.20 6.19 -0.55
CA ASP A 190 -7.24 5.28 -1.69
C ASP A 190 -8.65 5.08 -2.26
N SER A 191 -9.66 5.77 -1.70
CA SER A 191 -11.04 5.67 -2.15
C SER A 191 -11.23 6.26 -3.55
N ASN A 192 -12.09 5.62 -4.34
CA ASN A 192 -12.53 6.13 -5.62
C ASN A 192 -13.87 6.89 -5.50
N ILE A 193 -14.32 7.49 -6.62
CA ILE A 193 -15.53 8.33 -6.60
C ILE A 193 -16.79 7.53 -6.30
N VAL A 194 -16.90 6.27 -6.76
CA VAL A 194 -18.07 5.41 -6.53
C VAL A 194 -18.17 5.07 -5.05
N GLN A 195 -17.05 4.70 -4.42
CA GLN A 195 -16.96 4.44 -2.98
C GLN A 195 -17.31 5.68 -2.15
N ASN A 196 -16.83 6.85 -2.56
CA ASN A 196 -17.16 8.09 -1.85
C ASN A 196 -18.66 8.42 -1.92
N VAL A 197 -19.28 8.27 -3.09
CA VAL A 197 -20.73 8.50 -3.23
C VAL A 197 -21.55 7.47 -2.43
N PHE A 198 -21.10 6.20 -2.43
CA PHE A 198 -21.71 5.16 -1.60
C PHE A 198 -21.67 5.53 -0.11
N LEU A 199 -20.52 5.99 0.39
CA LEU A 199 -20.41 6.47 1.77
C LEU A 199 -21.28 7.69 2.03
N LYS A 200 -21.38 8.65 1.10
CA LYS A 200 -22.23 9.85 1.24
C LYS A 200 -23.72 9.52 1.33
N LYS A 201 -24.16 8.44 0.68
CA LYS A 201 -25.53 7.98 0.82
C LYS A 201 -25.78 7.35 2.19
N LEU A 202 -24.88 6.46 2.64
CA LEU A 202 -25.03 5.77 3.92
C LEU A 202 -24.82 6.69 5.14
N ALA A 203 -23.86 7.61 5.08
CA ALA A 203 -23.48 8.48 6.20
C ALA A 203 -24.45 9.68 6.36
N ARG A 204 -25.73 9.40 6.48
CA ARG A 204 -26.83 10.34 6.73
C ARG A 204 -27.69 9.85 7.87
N GLU A 205 -28.74 10.58 8.21
CA GLU A 205 -29.79 10.18 9.17
C GLU A 205 -29.23 9.69 10.53
N GLY A 206 -28.15 10.35 11.00
CA GLY A 206 -27.54 10.01 12.28
C GLY A 206 -26.43 8.95 12.21
N VAL A 207 -26.10 8.40 11.04
CA VAL A 207 -24.95 7.52 10.83
C VAL A 207 -23.67 8.35 10.82
N LEU A 208 -22.70 8.02 11.68
CA LEU A 208 -21.44 8.76 11.80
C LEU A 208 -20.29 8.04 11.10
N LEU A 209 -19.63 8.74 10.19
CA LEU A 209 -18.44 8.25 9.47
C LEU A 209 -17.18 8.67 10.21
N THR A 210 -16.30 7.70 10.45
CA THR A 210 -14.89 7.92 10.84
C THR A 210 -14.01 7.40 9.72
N ALA A 211 -13.28 8.28 9.05
CA ALA A 211 -12.27 7.93 8.06
C ALA A 211 -10.87 8.18 8.63
N ILE A 212 -9.91 7.33 8.27
CA ILE A 212 -8.51 7.51 8.64
C ILE A 212 -7.63 7.28 7.42
N GLY A 213 -6.54 8.07 7.30
CA GLY A 213 -5.63 7.92 6.18
C GLY A 213 -4.49 8.93 6.17
N ASP A 214 -3.71 8.85 5.09
CA ASP A 214 -2.59 9.75 4.80
C ASP A 214 -2.61 10.13 3.31
N ALA A 215 -2.93 11.38 2.99
CA ALA A 215 -2.94 11.86 1.61
C ALA A 215 -1.58 11.64 0.91
N ASN A 216 -0.47 11.69 1.67
CA ASN A 216 0.88 11.45 1.17
C ASN A 216 1.17 9.96 0.86
N GLN A 217 0.27 9.05 1.19
CA GLN A 217 0.35 7.63 0.84
C GLN A 217 -0.69 7.21 -0.22
N SER A 218 -1.34 8.16 -0.89
CA SER A 218 -2.24 7.88 -2.02
C SER A 218 -1.41 7.54 -3.27
N ILE A 219 -1.34 6.26 -3.62
CA ILE A 219 -0.52 5.71 -4.71
C ILE A 219 -1.29 4.77 -5.65
N TYR A 220 -2.61 4.86 -5.66
CA TYR A 220 -3.48 4.02 -6.49
C TYR A 220 -4.35 4.84 -7.47
N GLY A 221 -3.86 6.03 -7.90
CA GLY A 221 -4.53 6.87 -8.88
C GLY A 221 -4.79 6.13 -10.20
N PHE A 222 -3.87 5.25 -10.61
CA PHE A 222 -4.03 4.37 -11.78
C PHE A 222 -5.18 3.36 -11.65
N ARG A 223 -5.70 3.13 -10.43
CA ARG A 223 -6.91 2.32 -10.12
C ARG A 223 -8.15 3.19 -9.86
N GLY A 224 -8.10 4.47 -10.20
CA GLY A 224 -9.21 5.41 -10.05
C GLY A 224 -9.35 6.05 -8.66
N SER A 225 -8.40 5.83 -7.73
CA SER A 225 -8.42 6.55 -6.46
C SER A 225 -8.21 8.07 -6.68
N LYS A 226 -8.81 8.87 -5.82
CA LYS A 226 -8.82 10.34 -5.93
C LYS A 226 -8.43 10.97 -4.59
N VAL A 227 -7.19 11.42 -4.48
CA VAL A 227 -6.69 12.10 -3.26
C VAL A 227 -7.49 13.36 -2.92
N GLU A 228 -8.11 13.99 -3.91
CA GLU A 228 -8.98 15.16 -3.75
C GLU A 228 -10.18 14.85 -2.84
N LEU A 229 -10.70 13.61 -2.83
CA LEU A 229 -11.78 13.19 -1.94
C LEU A 229 -11.35 13.26 -0.47
N PHE A 230 -10.09 12.93 -0.19
CA PHE A 230 -9.53 13.07 1.16
C PHE A 230 -9.52 14.54 1.61
N HIS A 231 -9.12 15.45 0.74
CA HIS A 231 -9.09 16.88 1.06
C HIS A 231 -10.48 17.51 1.18
N ARG A 232 -11.46 16.99 0.42
CA ARG A 232 -12.85 17.47 0.44
C ARG A 232 -13.71 16.82 1.52
N PHE A 233 -13.17 15.94 2.37
CA PHE A 233 -13.95 15.21 3.38
C PHE A 233 -14.87 16.12 4.20
N LYS A 234 -14.37 17.28 4.65
CA LYS A 234 -15.14 18.22 5.47
C LYS A 234 -16.33 18.85 4.74
N GLU A 235 -16.22 19.00 3.42
CA GLU A 235 -17.29 19.49 2.55
C GLU A 235 -18.29 18.37 2.25
N ASP A 236 -17.78 17.17 1.97
CA ASP A 236 -18.58 16.02 1.58
C ASP A 236 -19.40 15.43 2.74
N PHE A 237 -18.92 15.56 3.98
CA PHE A 237 -19.50 14.96 5.19
C PHE A 237 -19.69 16.00 6.32
N ALA A 238 -20.38 17.08 6.05
CA ALA A 238 -20.68 18.11 7.07
C ALA A 238 -21.84 17.67 8.00
N PRO A 239 -21.76 17.91 9.35
CA PRO A 239 -20.62 18.47 10.07
C PRO A 239 -19.50 17.44 10.30
N ALA A 240 -18.25 17.85 10.09
CA ALA A 240 -17.09 16.99 10.24
C ALA A 240 -15.94 17.68 10.99
N GLN A 241 -15.22 16.91 11.82
CA GLN A 241 -13.98 17.32 12.45
C GLN A 241 -12.77 16.63 11.79
N ILE A 242 -11.63 17.32 11.78
CA ILE A 242 -10.35 16.75 11.35
C ILE A 242 -9.42 16.71 12.56
N LEU A 243 -8.87 15.55 12.88
CA LEU A 243 -7.83 15.35 13.89
C LEU A 243 -6.56 14.83 13.24
N THR A 244 -5.40 15.26 13.74
CA THR A 244 -4.10 14.84 13.18
C THR A 244 -3.29 14.04 14.19
N LEU A 245 -2.80 12.86 13.78
CA LEU A 245 -1.84 12.07 14.55
C LEU A 245 -0.44 12.40 14.05
N GLN A 246 0.39 12.95 14.93
CA GLN A 246 1.75 13.41 14.60
C GLN A 246 2.87 12.54 15.16
N GLU A 247 2.61 11.71 16.19
CA GLU A 247 3.62 10.91 16.83
C GLU A 247 3.90 9.62 16.07
N ASN A 248 5.12 9.47 15.56
CA ASN A 248 5.56 8.28 14.84
C ASN A 248 6.27 7.30 15.78
N TYR A 249 5.82 6.05 15.79
CA TYR A 249 6.31 4.95 16.61
C TYR A 249 7.03 3.87 15.78
N ARG A 250 7.38 4.16 14.51
CA ARG A 250 7.96 3.18 13.58
C ARG A 250 9.41 3.42 13.29
N SER A 251 9.75 4.64 12.87
CA SER A 251 11.01 4.94 12.20
C SER A 251 11.95 5.77 13.07
N ALA A 252 13.24 5.58 12.88
CA ALA A 252 14.29 6.43 13.46
C ALA A 252 14.09 7.90 13.05
N PRO A 253 14.45 8.88 13.92
CA PRO A 253 14.23 10.30 13.67
C PRO A 253 14.84 10.80 12.36
N SER A 254 16.07 10.42 12.02
CA SER A 254 16.76 10.84 10.80
C SER A 254 16.05 10.36 9.53
N LEU A 255 15.56 9.12 9.52
CA LEU A 255 14.82 8.54 8.37
C LEU A 255 13.47 9.21 8.19
N LEU A 256 12.78 9.49 9.30
CA LEU A 256 11.50 10.20 9.27
C LEU A 256 11.66 11.61 8.73
N THR A 257 12.68 12.35 9.19
CA THR A 257 13.00 13.70 8.71
C THR A 257 13.30 13.68 7.22
N ALA A 258 14.13 12.75 6.74
CA ALA A 258 14.44 12.62 5.32
C ALA A 258 13.17 12.35 4.47
N ALA A 259 12.28 11.47 4.93
CA ALA A 259 11.03 11.19 4.23
C ALA A 259 10.10 12.41 4.18
N VAL A 260 9.98 13.16 5.28
CA VAL A 260 9.17 14.38 5.33
C VAL A 260 9.72 15.47 4.39
N GLN A 261 11.05 15.62 4.29
CA GLN A 261 11.68 16.57 3.36
C GLN A 261 11.31 16.27 1.90
N VAL A 262 11.28 15.00 1.50
CA VAL A 262 10.85 14.61 0.15
C VAL A 262 9.42 15.03 -0.15
N MET A 263 8.50 14.96 0.82
CA MET A 263 7.10 15.33 0.60
C MET A 263 6.83 16.84 0.79
N GLY A 264 7.68 17.57 1.52
CA GLY A 264 7.42 18.96 1.88
C GLY A 264 6.22 19.14 2.81
N GLY A 265 5.91 18.11 3.64
CA GLY A 265 4.72 18.05 4.46
C GLY A 265 4.93 18.46 5.94
N VAL A 266 3.90 18.19 6.75
CA VAL A 266 3.93 18.44 8.20
C VAL A 266 4.95 17.55 8.88
N GLN A 267 5.76 18.12 9.77
CA GLN A 267 6.75 17.38 10.54
C GLN A 267 6.07 16.37 11.45
N LEU A 268 6.52 15.12 11.35
CA LEU A 268 6.13 14.05 12.28
C LEU A 268 7.13 13.96 13.43
N LEU A 269 6.64 13.59 14.61
CA LEU A 269 7.43 13.49 15.83
C LEU A 269 7.85 12.04 16.08
N ALA A 270 9.11 11.70 15.83
CA ALA A 270 9.61 10.37 16.12
C ALA A 270 9.66 10.13 17.63
N LYS A 271 9.05 9.03 18.09
CA LYS A 271 9.06 8.60 19.49
C LYS A 271 10.15 7.58 19.78
N LEU A 272 10.63 6.87 18.76
CA LEU A 272 11.73 5.94 18.90
C LEU A 272 13.04 6.71 19.07
N GLN A 273 13.80 6.36 20.09
CA GLN A 273 15.14 6.90 20.37
C GLN A 273 16.20 5.93 19.82
N ILE A 274 16.15 5.63 18.54
CA ILE A 274 17.08 4.76 17.83
C ILE A 274 17.87 5.55 16.80
N GLU A 275 19.13 5.19 16.60
CA GLU A 275 19.96 5.76 15.55
C GLU A 275 19.51 5.23 14.19
N GLY A 276 19.14 6.14 13.27
CA GLY A 276 18.77 5.80 11.91
C GLY A 276 19.93 6.01 10.94
N LYS A 277 20.12 5.08 10.00
CA LYS A 277 21.16 5.18 8.96
C LYS A 277 20.51 5.35 7.58
N LEU A 278 20.77 6.48 6.92
CA LEU A 278 20.43 6.71 5.51
C LEU A 278 21.71 6.66 4.66
N VAL A 279 21.79 5.68 3.77
CA VAL A 279 22.96 5.48 2.89
C VAL A 279 22.59 5.76 1.44
N ILE A 280 23.43 6.56 0.78
CA ILE A 280 23.34 6.80 -0.66
C ILE A 280 24.50 6.04 -1.33
N HIS A 281 24.17 5.20 -2.32
CA HIS A 281 25.19 4.49 -3.09
C HIS A 281 25.02 4.71 -4.60
N GLN A 282 26.10 5.12 -5.27
CA GLN A 282 26.17 5.24 -6.71
C GLN A 282 26.98 4.10 -7.30
N ALA A 283 26.35 3.29 -8.13
CA ALA A 283 26.99 2.22 -8.90
C ALA A 283 27.29 2.67 -10.35
N VAL A 284 28.24 1.99 -11.00
CA VAL A 284 28.57 2.24 -12.42
C VAL A 284 27.49 1.64 -13.33
N THR A 285 26.98 0.46 -12.98
CA THR A 285 25.97 -0.29 -13.73
C THR A 285 24.92 -0.86 -12.78
N ASP A 286 23.78 -1.26 -13.32
CA ASP A 286 22.72 -1.97 -12.61
C ASP A 286 23.19 -3.30 -11.98
N ARG A 287 24.12 -4.03 -12.63
CA ARG A 287 24.74 -5.23 -12.04
C ARG A 287 25.59 -4.87 -10.82
N ALA A 288 26.43 -3.82 -10.95
CA ALA A 288 27.26 -3.36 -9.83
C ALA A 288 26.39 -2.83 -8.66
N GLU A 289 25.22 -2.26 -8.95
CA GLU A 289 24.23 -1.89 -7.93
C GLU A 289 23.69 -3.13 -7.22
N ALA A 290 23.26 -4.15 -7.97
CA ALA A 290 22.74 -5.39 -7.41
C ALA A 290 23.81 -6.15 -6.57
N ASP A 291 25.04 -6.20 -7.05
CA ASP A 291 26.19 -6.80 -6.33
C ASP A 291 26.44 -6.04 -5.00
N TYR A 292 26.38 -4.70 -5.03
CA TYR A 292 26.51 -3.89 -3.82
C TYR A 292 25.42 -4.22 -2.80
N VAL A 293 24.15 -4.27 -3.26
CA VAL A 293 23.02 -4.61 -2.40
C VAL A 293 23.20 -5.99 -1.76
N ALA A 294 23.53 -7.00 -2.56
CA ALA A 294 23.75 -8.37 -2.08
C ALA A 294 24.89 -8.45 -1.05
N HIS A 295 26.02 -7.78 -1.29
CA HIS A 295 27.12 -7.73 -0.32
C HIS A 295 26.79 -6.94 0.95
N GLN A 296 25.95 -5.89 0.87
CA GLN A 296 25.49 -5.22 2.09
C GLN A 296 24.57 -6.11 2.92
N ILE A 297 23.70 -6.89 2.27
CA ILE A 297 22.86 -7.88 2.94
C ILE A 297 23.74 -8.93 3.63
N GLU A 298 24.73 -9.49 2.93
CA GLU A 298 25.69 -10.45 3.50
C GLU A 298 26.36 -9.91 4.77
N LYS A 299 26.80 -8.65 4.77
CA LYS A 299 27.36 -7.99 5.96
C LYS A 299 26.36 -7.84 7.11
N LEU A 300 25.10 -7.53 6.80
CA LEU A 300 24.05 -7.34 7.79
C LEU A 300 23.64 -8.64 8.50
N ILE A 301 23.70 -9.78 7.79
CA ILE A 301 23.33 -11.09 8.34
C ILE A 301 24.49 -11.82 9.05
N GLY A 302 25.68 -11.22 9.13
CA GLY A 302 26.81 -11.80 9.85
C GLY A 302 27.98 -12.25 8.98
N GLY A 303 28.12 -11.71 7.77
CA GLY A 303 29.33 -11.88 6.95
C GLY A 303 30.56 -11.30 7.67
N LEU A 304 31.62 -12.10 7.69
CA LEU A 304 32.94 -11.99 8.33
C LEU A 304 33.49 -10.55 8.53
N ASP A 305 33.06 -9.89 9.58
CA ASP A 305 33.82 -8.79 10.16
C ASP A 305 34.14 -9.13 11.63
N MET A 306 35.29 -9.78 11.82
CA MET A 306 35.77 -10.26 13.13
C MET A 306 36.04 -9.13 14.16
N ASN A 307 35.91 -7.87 13.75
CA ASN A 307 36.22 -6.70 14.58
C ASN A 307 35.03 -5.99 15.21
N THR A 308 33.79 -6.46 15.03
CA THR A 308 32.61 -5.81 15.64
C THR A 308 31.86 -6.78 16.55
N SER A 309 32.34 -6.92 17.75
CA SER A 309 31.81 -7.79 18.82
C SER A 309 30.44 -7.40 19.39
N ARG A 310 29.59 -6.60 18.71
CA ARG A 310 28.25 -6.21 19.21
C ARG A 310 27.24 -5.73 18.16
N ARG A 311 27.33 -6.12 16.89
CA ARG A 311 26.20 -5.85 15.99
C ARG A 311 25.24 -7.05 16.01
N ALA A 312 23.96 -6.75 16.34
CA ALA A 312 22.90 -7.73 16.22
C ALA A 312 22.89 -8.31 14.81
N VAL A 313 23.04 -9.63 14.68
CA VAL A 313 22.85 -10.35 13.44
C VAL A 313 21.40 -10.13 13.01
N ARG A 314 21.19 -9.63 11.80
CA ARG A 314 19.85 -9.43 11.24
C ARG A 314 19.29 -10.73 10.67
N SER A 315 18.00 -10.97 10.89
CA SER A 315 17.27 -11.99 10.14
C SER A 315 17.12 -11.57 8.67
N LEU A 316 17.11 -12.52 7.76
CA LEU A 316 16.81 -12.25 6.34
C LEU A 316 15.41 -11.65 6.16
N GLY A 317 14.44 -12.03 7.01
CA GLY A 317 13.10 -11.47 7.03
C GLY A 317 13.03 -9.99 7.44
N ASP A 318 14.08 -9.45 8.08
CA ASP A 318 14.18 -8.03 8.44
C ASP A 318 14.51 -7.12 7.25
N ILE A 319 14.84 -7.71 6.09
CA ILE A 319 15.42 -7.00 4.95
C ILE A 319 14.49 -7.06 3.75
N VAL A 320 14.23 -5.90 3.14
CA VAL A 320 13.49 -5.79 1.89
C VAL A 320 14.26 -5.02 0.83
N ILE A 321 14.16 -5.47 -0.41
CA ILE A 321 14.62 -4.76 -1.60
C ILE A 321 13.41 -4.28 -2.38
N LEU A 322 13.26 -2.97 -2.49
CA LEU A 322 12.18 -2.31 -3.20
C LEU A 322 12.67 -1.81 -4.56
N TYR A 323 11.85 -2.02 -5.58
CA TYR A 323 12.12 -1.54 -6.93
C TYR A 323 10.85 -0.93 -7.57
N ARG A 324 11.04 -0.12 -8.64
CA ARG A 324 9.91 0.55 -9.28
C ARG A 324 9.21 -0.33 -10.31
N ILE A 325 9.93 -1.09 -11.10
CA ILE A 325 9.39 -1.96 -12.16
C ILE A 325 9.96 -3.38 -12.08
N ASN A 326 9.15 -4.35 -12.45
CA ASN A 326 9.50 -5.78 -12.37
C ASN A 326 10.75 -6.18 -13.18
N ALA A 327 11.14 -5.41 -14.21
CA ALA A 327 12.34 -5.67 -14.98
C ALA A 327 13.62 -5.61 -14.11
N GLN A 328 13.62 -4.83 -13.02
CA GLN A 328 14.79 -4.69 -12.13
C GLN A 328 15.07 -5.96 -11.31
N ARG A 329 14.04 -6.77 -11.02
CA ARG A 329 14.14 -7.94 -10.12
C ARG A 329 15.14 -9.01 -10.58
N TYR A 330 15.32 -9.16 -11.91
CA TYR A 330 16.17 -10.22 -12.45
C TYR A 330 17.63 -10.02 -12.07
N VAL A 331 18.14 -8.81 -12.23
CA VAL A 331 19.55 -8.50 -11.90
C VAL A 331 19.77 -8.60 -10.39
N LEU A 332 18.80 -8.16 -9.59
CA LEU A 332 18.83 -8.28 -8.12
C LEU A 332 18.82 -9.74 -7.67
N GLY A 333 17.93 -10.57 -8.25
CA GLY A 333 17.87 -11.99 -7.95
C GLY A 333 19.18 -12.72 -8.32
N GLN A 334 19.73 -12.45 -9.49
CA GLN A 334 21.04 -13.03 -9.91
C GLN A 334 22.17 -12.70 -8.93
N ALA A 335 22.22 -11.48 -8.40
CA ALA A 335 23.25 -11.10 -7.43
C ALA A 335 23.06 -11.82 -6.08
N LEU A 336 21.82 -12.00 -5.62
CA LEU A 336 21.53 -12.77 -4.41
C LEU A 336 21.83 -14.25 -4.59
N ASP A 337 21.44 -14.84 -5.73
CA ASP A 337 21.75 -16.23 -6.09
C ASP A 337 23.27 -16.49 -6.11
N HIS A 338 24.04 -15.53 -6.64
CA HIS A 338 25.52 -15.65 -6.70
C HIS A 338 26.16 -15.73 -5.31
N LEU A 339 25.59 -15.06 -4.31
CA LEU A 339 26.06 -15.12 -2.92
C LEU A 339 25.31 -16.18 -2.08
N GLY A 340 24.42 -16.95 -2.68
CA GLY A 340 23.63 -17.97 -1.98
C GLY A 340 22.65 -17.38 -0.94
N ILE A 341 22.22 -16.13 -1.11
CA ILE A 341 21.28 -15.46 -0.20
C ILE A 341 19.86 -15.85 -0.59
N PRO A 342 19.09 -16.55 0.26
CA PRO A 342 17.73 -16.93 -0.05
C PRO A 342 16.81 -15.69 -0.07
N TYR A 343 15.98 -15.60 -1.10
CA TYR A 343 15.02 -14.53 -1.25
C TYR A 343 13.65 -15.04 -1.71
N GLN A 344 12.64 -14.22 -1.53
CA GLN A 344 11.31 -14.42 -2.06
C GLN A 344 10.88 -13.18 -2.87
N ILE A 345 10.17 -13.43 -3.95
CA ILE A 345 9.55 -12.36 -4.74
C ILE A 345 8.09 -12.31 -4.32
N ALA A 346 7.61 -11.14 -3.91
CA ALA A 346 6.18 -10.96 -3.69
C ALA A 346 5.45 -11.26 -5.01
N GLN A 347 4.72 -12.36 -5.04
CA GLN A 347 3.97 -12.82 -6.20
C GLN A 347 2.48 -12.52 -6.02
N LYS A 348 1.80 -12.20 -7.10
CA LYS A 348 0.36 -12.35 -7.15
C LYS A 348 0.03 -13.80 -6.80
N SER A 349 -0.83 -14.02 -5.84
CA SER A 349 -1.20 -15.38 -5.43
C SER A 349 -1.72 -16.14 -6.67
N GLN A 350 -1.01 -17.17 -7.08
CA GLN A 350 -1.43 -18.10 -8.15
C GLN A 350 -2.18 -19.30 -7.55
N ARG A 351 -2.88 -19.15 -6.44
CA ARG A 351 -3.72 -20.24 -5.95
C ARG A 351 -4.96 -20.37 -6.84
N ARG A 352 -4.87 -21.28 -7.80
CA ARG A 352 -6.01 -21.98 -8.40
C ARG A 352 -6.61 -22.93 -7.37
N GLU A 353 -7.16 -22.44 -6.30
CA GLU A 353 -8.08 -23.23 -5.48
C GLU A 353 -9.46 -22.63 -5.68
N ILE A 354 -10.44 -23.52 -5.81
CA ILE A 354 -11.85 -23.25 -6.05
C ILE A 354 -12.27 -22.08 -5.16
N TYR A 355 -12.38 -20.91 -5.77
CA TYR A 355 -12.73 -19.66 -5.09
C TYR A 355 -14.09 -19.83 -4.43
N SER A 356 -14.13 -19.79 -3.10
CA SER A 356 -15.32 -19.29 -2.45
C SER A 356 -15.51 -17.84 -2.90
N ASP A 357 -16.74 -17.38 -2.94
CA ASP A 357 -17.02 -15.98 -3.33
C ASP A 357 -16.29 -14.96 -2.45
N GLU A 358 -15.83 -15.35 -1.25
CA GLU A 358 -14.98 -14.57 -0.36
C GLU A 358 -13.53 -14.45 -0.87
N ASP A 359 -13.01 -15.47 -1.56
CA ASP A 359 -11.65 -15.47 -2.13
C ASP A 359 -11.58 -14.73 -3.48
N ALA A 360 -12.67 -14.70 -4.25
CA ALA A 360 -12.76 -13.89 -5.48
C ALA A 360 -12.66 -12.38 -5.20
N LEU A 361 -12.94 -11.96 -3.97
CA LEU A 361 -12.81 -10.59 -3.48
C LEU A 361 -11.39 -10.23 -3.02
N GLY A 362 -10.49 -11.21 -2.94
CA GLY A 362 -9.05 -10.99 -2.76
C GLY A 362 -8.48 -10.38 -4.02
N GLN A 363 -8.46 -9.04 -4.10
CA GLN A 363 -7.68 -8.36 -5.12
C GLN A 363 -6.26 -8.93 -5.06
N ASN A 364 -5.68 -9.28 -6.21
CA ASN A 364 -4.31 -9.75 -6.43
C ASN A 364 -3.29 -9.12 -5.48
N GLU A 365 -3.33 -9.48 -4.20
CA GLU A 365 -2.36 -9.07 -3.20
C GLU A 365 -1.11 -9.89 -3.42
N GLU A 366 0.02 -9.22 -3.51
CA GLU A 366 1.31 -9.87 -3.48
C GLU A 366 1.50 -10.43 -2.06
N GLU A 367 1.19 -11.72 -1.84
CA GLU A 367 1.38 -12.37 -0.54
C GLU A 367 2.84 -12.76 -0.33
N LEU A 368 3.37 -12.38 0.83
CA LEU A 368 4.64 -12.86 1.33
C LEU A 368 4.41 -14.01 2.32
N GLU A 369 5.11 -15.11 2.12
CA GLU A 369 5.19 -16.14 3.15
C GLU A 369 6.11 -15.68 4.28
N TYR A 370 5.54 -15.15 5.36
CA TYR A 370 6.30 -14.65 6.51
C TYR A 370 6.98 -15.75 7.36
N SER A 371 6.73 -17.02 7.06
CA SER A 371 7.25 -18.16 7.84
C SER A 371 8.67 -18.58 7.46
N VAL A 372 9.29 -17.99 6.44
CA VAL A 372 10.59 -18.39 5.93
C VAL A 372 11.58 -17.24 6.06
N GLU A 373 12.78 -17.52 6.60
CA GLU A 373 13.89 -16.57 6.66
C GLU A 373 14.45 -16.28 5.26
N LYS A 374 13.85 -15.32 4.55
CA LYS A 374 14.24 -14.89 3.19
C LYS A 374 14.20 -13.38 3.08
N VAL A 375 15.10 -12.82 2.26
CA VAL A 375 15.01 -11.42 1.84
C VAL A 375 13.79 -11.23 0.95
N SER A 376 13.02 -10.18 1.19
CA SER A 376 11.84 -9.87 0.37
C SER A 376 12.20 -8.95 -0.79
N LEU A 377 11.86 -9.34 -2.02
CA LEU A 377 11.94 -8.54 -3.24
C LEU A 377 10.55 -8.15 -3.69
N MET A 378 10.25 -6.84 -3.76
CA MET A 378 8.92 -6.38 -4.17
C MET A 378 8.95 -4.99 -4.80
N THR A 379 7.85 -4.64 -5.47
CA THR A 379 7.67 -3.29 -5.97
C THR A 379 7.41 -2.30 -4.83
N LEU A 380 7.69 -1.02 -5.05
CA LEU A 380 7.35 0.06 -4.10
C LEU A 380 5.85 0.06 -3.75
N HIS A 381 4.97 -0.27 -4.73
CA HIS A 381 3.53 -0.38 -4.49
C HIS A 381 3.15 -1.51 -3.53
N ALA A 382 3.78 -2.68 -3.71
CA ALA A 382 3.53 -3.85 -2.87
C ALA A 382 4.00 -3.67 -1.41
N ALA A 383 4.92 -2.74 -1.18
CA ALA A 383 5.43 -2.45 0.15
C ALA A 383 4.47 -1.61 1.02
N LYS A 384 3.39 -1.07 0.44
CA LYS A 384 2.40 -0.30 1.21
C LYS A 384 1.78 -1.17 2.30
N GLY A 385 1.66 -0.62 3.51
CA GLY A 385 1.17 -1.36 4.68
C GLY A 385 2.20 -2.22 5.41
N LEU A 386 3.37 -2.48 4.79
CA LEU A 386 4.46 -3.25 5.41
C LEU A 386 5.48 -2.35 6.10
N GLU A 387 6.40 -2.95 6.87
CA GLU A 387 7.48 -2.24 7.55
C GLU A 387 8.65 -3.20 7.86
N PHE A 388 9.88 -2.72 7.69
CA PHE A 388 11.08 -3.54 7.82
C PHE A 388 12.18 -2.79 8.57
N PRO A 389 13.00 -3.45 9.39
CA PRO A 389 14.19 -2.86 9.98
C PRO A 389 15.15 -2.27 8.95
N VAL A 390 15.36 -2.95 7.82
CA VAL A 390 16.28 -2.55 6.75
C VAL A 390 15.57 -2.52 5.40
N VAL A 391 15.65 -1.40 4.71
CA VAL A 391 15.05 -1.20 3.39
C VAL A 391 16.11 -0.75 2.39
N PHE A 392 16.17 -1.43 1.26
CA PHE A 392 16.89 -0.99 0.06
C PHE A 392 15.87 -0.49 -0.96
N ILE A 393 16.03 0.73 -1.47
CA ILE A 393 15.31 1.23 -2.64
C ILE A 393 16.30 1.32 -3.78
N THR A 394 16.13 0.48 -4.80
CA THR A 394 17.06 0.38 -5.94
C THR A 394 16.52 1.12 -7.16
N GLY A 395 17.44 1.62 -8.00
CA GLY A 395 17.05 2.39 -9.18
C GLY A 395 16.51 3.77 -8.84
N CYS A 396 17.06 4.44 -7.81
CA CYS A 396 16.73 5.82 -7.48
C CYS A 396 17.30 6.77 -8.54
N GLU A 397 16.78 6.68 -9.77
CA GLU A 397 17.27 7.33 -10.98
C GLU A 397 16.16 8.13 -11.66
N LYS A 398 16.58 9.20 -12.35
CA LYS A 398 15.73 9.90 -13.32
C LYS A 398 15.18 8.88 -14.32
N HIS A 399 13.91 9.03 -14.70
CA HIS A 399 13.15 8.11 -15.56
C HIS A 399 12.67 6.79 -14.91
N LEU A 400 13.21 6.39 -13.75
CA LEU A 400 12.62 5.31 -12.94
C LEU A 400 11.84 5.84 -11.73
N LEU A 401 12.36 6.89 -11.08
CA LEU A 401 11.70 7.59 -9.96
C LEU A 401 11.93 9.11 -10.14
N PRO A 402 10.98 9.82 -10.78
CA PRO A 402 9.68 9.39 -11.32
C PRO A 402 9.78 8.49 -12.56
N LEU A 403 8.77 7.62 -12.75
CA LEU A 403 8.72 6.74 -13.92
C LEU A 403 8.41 7.52 -15.19
N ASP A 404 9.34 7.48 -16.15
CA ASP A 404 9.22 8.09 -17.47
C ASP A 404 10.10 7.32 -18.48
N VAL A 405 9.80 6.04 -18.67
CA VAL A 405 10.45 5.17 -19.68
C VAL A 405 9.52 4.92 -20.84
N VAL A 406 10.07 4.49 -21.98
CA VAL A 406 9.30 4.28 -23.21
C VAL A 406 8.05 3.42 -22.97
N GLY A 407 6.88 4.01 -23.22
CA GLY A 407 5.58 3.35 -23.06
C GLY A 407 5.02 3.32 -21.63
N MET A 408 5.75 3.86 -20.65
CA MET A 408 5.31 3.92 -19.25
C MET A 408 5.61 5.28 -18.66
N LYS A 409 4.59 5.99 -18.21
CA LYS A 409 4.73 7.30 -17.57
C LYS A 409 3.89 7.35 -16.30
N GLY A 410 4.53 7.68 -15.18
CA GLY A 410 3.88 7.92 -13.90
C GLY A 410 3.45 9.39 -13.76
N GLU A 411 2.44 9.65 -12.93
CA GLU A 411 2.08 11.00 -12.53
C GLU A 411 3.11 11.50 -11.51
N PRO A 412 3.78 12.66 -11.72
CA PRO A 412 4.93 13.07 -10.90
C PRO A 412 4.65 13.18 -9.40
N GLN A 413 3.45 13.63 -9.00
CA GLN A 413 3.09 13.73 -7.59
C GLN A 413 2.81 12.35 -6.97
N GLU A 414 2.22 11.43 -7.74
CA GLU A 414 2.00 10.04 -7.29
C GLU A 414 3.35 9.31 -7.18
N GLU A 415 4.28 9.50 -8.11
CA GLU A 415 5.64 8.94 -8.04
C GLU A 415 6.42 9.47 -6.82
N ARG A 416 6.25 10.76 -6.46
CA ARG A 416 6.82 11.32 -5.24
C ARG A 416 6.23 10.67 -3.99
N ARG A 417 4.91 10.48 -3.93
CA ARG A 417 4.24 9.74 -2.86
C ARG A 417 4.71 8.29 -2.78
N LEU A 418 4.92 7.65 -3.93
CA LEU A 418 5.41 6.28 -4.01
C LEU A 418 6.83 6.15 -3.43
N PHE A 419 7.72 7.09 -3.73
CA PHE A 419 9.05 7.13 -3.15
C PHE A 419 8.99 7.35 -1.64
N TYR A 420 8.16 8.29 -1.18
CA TYR A 420 7.88 8.50 0.24
C TYR A 420 7.34 7.25 0.94
N VAL A 421 6.40 6.54 0.31
CA VAL A 421 5.91 5.25 0.83
C VAL A 421 7.07 4.28 1.02
N GLY A 422 7.95 4.12 0.03
CA GLY A 422 9.13 3.26 0.13
C GLY A 422 10.05 3.65 1.29
N MET A 423 10.41 4.93 1.41
CA MET A 423 11.26 5.43 2.50
C MET A 423 10.67 5.16 3.88
N THR A 424 9.36 5.37 4.03
CA THR A 424 8.65 5.19 5.31
C THR A 424 8.39 3.73 5.69
N ARG A 425 8.84 2.77 4.88
CA ARG A 425 8.87 1.35 5.26
C ARG A 425 10.05 1.04 6.18
N ALA A 426 11.12 1.86 6.17
CA ALA A 426 12.30 1.66 6.97
C ALA A 426 12.09 2.05 8.43
N LYS A 427 12.50 1.15 9.34
CA LYS A 427 12.55 1.42 10.78
C LYS A 427 13.90 2.01 11.20
N GLU A 428 15.00 1.39 10.76
CA GLU A 428 16.35 1.65 11.28
C GLU A 428 17.36 2.01 10.18
N GLN A 429 17.31 1.34 9.04
CA GLN A 429 18.28 1.55 7.95
C GLN A 429 17.58 1.68 6.60
N LEU A 430 17.97 2.70 5.85
CA LEU A 430 17.49 2.96 4.50
C LEU A 430 18.68 3.13 3.56
N TYR A 431 18.72 2.32 2.52
CA TYR A 431 19.71 2.40 1.45
C TYR A 431 19.02 2.88 0.17
N LEU A 432 19.43 4.01 -0.38
CA LEU A 432 19.00 4.52 -1.67
C LEU A 432 20.12 4.29 -2.67
N THR A 433 19.89 3.43 -3.66
CA THR A 433 20.91 3.09 -4.63
C THR A 433 20.53 3.49 -6.05
N HIS A 434 21.52 3.86 -6.86
CA HIS A 434 21.30 4.21 -8.26
C HIS A 434 22.51 3.83 -9.12
N ALA A 435 22.28 3.56 -10.41
CA ALA A 435 23.30 3.21 -11.37
C ALA A 435 23.48 4.30 -12.44
N LYS A 436 24.72 4.60 -12.85
CA LYS A 436 24.99 5.54 -13.95
C LYS A 436 24.53 4.99 -15.30
N ARG A 437 24.58 3.69 -15.48
CA ARG A 437 24.12 2.99 -16.68
C ARG A 437 23.23 1.82 -16.29
N ARG A 438 22.07 1.75 -16.87
CA ARG A 438 21.09 0.68 -16.63
C ARG A 438 20.61 0.05 -17.92
N GLN A 439 20.51 -1.26 -17.94
CA GLN A 439 19.89 -1.98 -19.04
C GLN A 439 18.41 -2.21 -18.75
N LEU A 440 17.53 -1.66 -19.60
CA LEU A 440 16.09 -1.86 -19.53
C LEU A 440 15.54 -2.09 -20.94
N PHE A 441 14.72 -3.14 -21.09
CA PHE A 441 14.03 -3.46 -22.34
C PHE A 441 14.97 -3.54 -23.56
N GLY A 442 16.17 -4.12 -23.37
CA GLY A 442 17.19 -4.26 -24.41
C GLY A 442 17.96 -2.98 -24.76
N ARG A 443 17.75 -1.89 -24.01
CA ARG A 443 18.45 -0.61 -24.21
C ARG A 443 19.32 -0.26 -23.02
N THR A 444 20.48 0.32 -23.27
CA THR A 444 21.32 0.91 -22.23
C THR A 444 20.94 2.39 -22.06
N LEU A 445 20.49 2.73 -20.86
CA LEU A 445 20.13 4.10 -20.48
C LEU A 445 21.29 4.69 -19.64
N ILE A 446 21.69 5.93 -19.95
CA ILE A 446 22.57 6.73 -19.09
C ILE A 446 21.65 7.47 -18.13
N GLN A 447 21.88 7.32 -16.84
CA GLN A 447 20.99 7.79 -15.79
C GLN A 447 21.68 8.81 -14.87
N GLU A 448 20.87 9.77 -14.44
CA GLU A 448 21.18 10.72 -13.36
C GLU A 448 20.45 10.28 -12.08
N PRO A 449 20.92 10.69 -10.89
CA PRO A 449 20.18 10.44 -9.66
C PRO A 449 18.76 11.00 -9.73
N SER A 450 17.83 10.35 -9.06
CA SER A 450 16.46 10.83 -8.90
C SER A 450 16.43 12.23 -8.25
N LEU A 451 15.61 13.12 -8.77
CA LEU A 451 15.42 14.46 -8.23
C LEU A 451 14.91 14.42 -6.77
N TYR A 452 14.18 13.39 -6.39
CA TYR A 452 13.67 13.23 -5.03
C TYR A 452 14.78 13.06 -3.98
N MET A 453 15.95 12.55 -4.37
CA MET A 453 17.12 12.45 -3.48
C MET A 453 17.74 13.81 -3.17
N ALA A 454 17.57 14.80 -4.05
CA ALA A 454 18.08 16.15 -3.84
C ALA A 454 17.28 16.91 -2.76
N ASP A 455 16.04 16.53 -2.51
CA ASP A 455 15.19 17.15 -1.48
C ASP A 455 15.63 16.77 -0.06
N ILE A 456 16.46 15.73 0.10
CA ILE A 456 16.97 15.27 1.39
C ILE A 456 18.22 16.10 1.76
N ALA A 457 18.28 16.62 2.98
CA ALA A 457 19.41 17.37 3.47
C ALA A 457 20.71 16.54 3.52
N GLU A 458 21.83 17.16 3.18
CA GLU A 458 23.13 16.46 3.07
C GLU A 458 23.62 15.85 4.39
N GLU A 459 23.32 16.50 5.50
CA GLU A 459 23.68 16.02 6.84
C GLU A 459 22.99 14.70 7.25
N LEU A 460 21.91 14.33 6.57
CA LEU A 460 21.21 13.05 6.80
C LEU A 460 21.79 11.91 5.97
N LYS A 461 22.61 12.21 4.94
CA LYS A 461 23.11 11.26 3.95
C LYS A 461 24.50 10.74 4.30
N ALA A 462 24.66 9.45 4.37
CA ALA A 462 25.97 8.80 4.40
C ALA A 462 26.30 8.24 3.00
N TYR A 463 27.41 8.68 2.38
CA TYR A 463 27.78 8.21 1.06
C TYR A 463 28.71 7.01 1.15
N GLU A 464 28.35 5.90 0.51
CA GLU A 464 29.21 4.74 0.32
C GLU A 464 29.64 4.65 -1.15
N ILE A 465 30.92 4.90 -1.42
CA ILE A 465 31.51 4.80 -2.76
C ILE A 465 32.11 3.41 -2.92
N SER A 466 31.77 2.69 -4.00
CA SER A 466 32.47 1.45 -4.35
C SER A 466 33.97 1.73 -4.49
N LYS A 467 34.81 1.20 -3.61
CA LYS A 467 36.25 1.21 -3.83
C LYS A 467 36.45 0.48 -5.16
N ARG A 468 36.98 1.16 -6.16
CA ARG A 468 37.51 0.49 -7.36
C ARG A 468 38.44 -0.58 -6.85
N ASN A 469 38.12 -1.85 -7.04
CA ASN A 469 39.13 -2.90 -7.02
C ASN A 469 40.09 -2.55 -8.16
N ALA A 470 41.23 -1.97 -7.81
CA ALA A 470 42.33 -1.89 -8.75
C ALA A 470 42.55 -3.34 -9.22
N PRO A 471 42.69 -3.60 -10.53
CA PRO A 471 42.93 -4.95 -10.99
C PRO A 471 44.11 -5.45 -10.18
N LYS A 472 43.96 -6.60 -9.48
CA LYS A 472 45.05 -7.28 -8.84
C LYS A 472 46.12 -7.43 -9.94
N LYS A 473 47.25 -6.74 -9.79
CA LYS A 473 48.39 -6.98 -10.63
C LYS A 473 48.75 -8.45 -10.40
N ASP A 474 48.57 -9.23 -11.43
CA ASP A 474 48.96 -10.64 -11.44
C ASP A 474 50.46 -10.69 -11.13
N PRO A 475 50.91 -11.28 -10.00
CA PRO A 475 52.32 -11.35 -9.67
C PRO A 475 53.12 -12.14 -10.71
N ASP A 476 52.46 -13.01 -11.49
CA ASP A 476 53.09 -13.87 -12.48
C ASP A 476 53.29 -13.19 -13.85
N ALA A 477 52.71 -12.01 -14.09
CA ALA A 477 52.94 -11.26 -15.33
C ALA A 477 54.33 -10.59 -15.41
N LEU A 478 55.10 -10.60 -14.32
CA LEU A 478 56.47 -10.05 -14.29
C LEU A 478 57.54 -11.10 -14.57
N GLN A 479 57.23 -12.40 -14.61
CA GLN A 479 58.20 -13.47 -14.89
C GLN A 479 58.31 -13.84 -16.37
N MET A 480 57.46 -13.35 -17.27
CA MET A 480 57.51 -13.66 -18.70
C MET A 480 58.27 -12.62 -19.56
N LYS A 481 59.09 -11.75 -18.98
CA LYS A 481 59.96 -10.80 -19.74
C LYS A 481 61.47 -10.99 -19.55
N LEU A 482 61.85 -12.15 -19.12
CA LEU A 482 63.30 -12.48 -18.99
C LEU A 482 63.62 -13.87 -19.59
N PHE A 483 63.22 -14.10 -20.85
CA PHE A 483 63.85 -15.09 -21.74
C PHE A 483 63.64 -14.66 -23.18
#